data_1b5d944d38c7388019de6d21c40bc026
#
_entry.id   1b5d944d38c7388019de6d21c40bc026
#
_cell.length_a   1.000
_cell.length_b   1.000
_cell.length_c   1.000
_cell.angle_alpha   90.00
_cell.angle_beta   90.00
_cell.angle_gamma   90.00
#
_symmetry.space_group_name_H-M   'P 1'
#
loop_
_entity.id
_entity.type
_entity.pdbx_description
1 polymer ?
#
loop_
_entity_poly.entity_id
_entity_poly.type
_entity_poly.pdbx_seq_one_letter_code
_entity_poly.pdbx_strand_id
1 'polypeptide(L)'
;MKLYHNLSQISFLKKSYAFKFLFVAFIGIHIPLIGILFFVLFFEHTVSPTSILLFSLIMTLLATVVTLLILKQLIKPISIASRSLDDYRNNRQLSVLPTEYTDEAGLLMCNIQESIYEAESFLNEKQDLIYMLSHDLKNFAGNPQGLAELILSENPSESVKHLAGLICESTNLQFRYIENFIKLLKEQDQVVKINPEFKTILISNILPFINEQVEQRLIDKKVNLKVNVEIDEVKLKIDEGLLVQVLVNLISNAVKFSYFDSEIKLRVFKENSNVIITVADEGIGFDKNQIDELFKKFTKMSRLGTANESSTGIGLYLCKKIVEKNKGKLTALSEGRNKGAEFKIEFEL
;
A
#
# COMPACT_ATOMS: atom_id res chain seq x y z
N MET A 1 -11.35 -26.83 14.25
CA MET A 1 -11.30 -26.33 15.63
C MET A 1 -11.89 -27.31 16.67
N LYS A 2 -13.06 -27.95 16.46
CA LYS A 2 -13.67 -28.84 17.47
C LYS A 2 -12.71 -29.91 18.05
N LEU A 3 -11.97 -30.62 17.22
CA LEU A 3 -11.02 -31.64 17.70
C LEU A 3 -9.87 -31.02 18.51
N TYR A 4 -9.31 -29.91 18.05
CA TYR A 4 -8.27 -29.18 18.76
C TYR A 4 -8.78 -28.68 20.12
N HIS A 5 -9.98 -28.14 20.15
CA HIS A 5 -10.63 -27.73 21.38
C HIS A 5 -10.80 -28.92 22.37
N ASN A 6 -11.31 -30.06 21.89
CA ASN A 6 -11.49 -31.26 22.74
C ASN A 6 -10.18 -31.78 23.33
N LEU A 7 -9.11 -31.81 22.52
CA LEU A 7 -7.79 -32.20 23.01
C LEU A 7 -7.19 -31.16 23.99
N SER A 8 -7.52 -29.90 23.84
CA SER A 8 -7.11 -28.84 24.78
C SER A 8 -7.83 -28.88 26.11
N GLN A 9 -8.94 -29.63 26.24
CA GLN A 9 -9.61 -29.86 27.52
C GLN A 9 -8.93 -30.95 28.36
N ILE A 10 -8.12 -31.81 27.77
CA ILE A 10 -7.39 -32.86 28.45
C ILE A 10 -6.19 -32.26 29.18
N SER A 11 -6.13 -32.43 30.50
CA SER A 11 -5.21 -31.72 31.40
C SER A 11 -3.73 -31.83 31.00
N PHE A 12 -3.24 -33.01 30.57
CA PHE A 12 -1.85 -33.23 30.16
C PHE A 12 -1.55 -32.77 28.73
N LEU A 13 -2.57 -32.60 27.86
CA LEU A 13 -2.43 -32.08 26.52
C LEU A 13 -2.63 -30.56 26.41
N LYS A 14 -3.20 -29.95 27.44
CA LYS A 14 -3.62 -28.55 27.44
C LYS A 14 -2.47 -27.56 27.18
N LYS A 15 -1.28 -27.84 27.73
CA LYS A 15 -0.15 -26.91 27.79
C LYS A 15 0.83 -27.01 26.63
N SER A 16 0.75 -28.06 25.78
CA SER A 16 1.70 -28.23 24.70
C SER A 16 1.03 -28.68 23.41
N TYR A 17 1.21 -27.88 22.39
CA TYR A 17 0.77 -28.18 21.03
C TYR A 17 1.56 -29.36 20.43
N ALA A 18 2.88 -29.37 20.63
CA ALA A 18 3.75 -30.46 20.19
C ALA A 18 3.31 -31.79 20.82
N PHE A 19 2.94 -31.79 22.10
CA PHE A 19 2.51 -33.00 22.80
C PHE A 19 1.18 -33.55 22.25
N LYS A 20 0.27 -32.69 21.78
CA LYS A 20 -0.94 -33.14 21.08
C LYS A 20 -0.61 -33.93 19.79
N PHE A 21 0.37 -33.47 19.03
CA PHE A 21 0.85 -34.18 17.83
C PHE A 21 1.45 -35.54 18.18
N LEU A 22 2.36 -35.56 19.17
CA LEU A 22 3.00 -36.78 19.62
C LEU A 22 1.99 -37.79 20.15
N PHE A 23 0.98 -37.34 20.90
CA PHE A 23 -0.07 -38.19 21.42
C PHE A 23 -0.92 -38.82 20.30
N VAL A 24 -1.31 -38.03 19.30
CA VAL A 24 -2.06 -38.52 18.14
C VAL A 24 -1.22 -39.51 17.33
N ALA A 25 0.07 -39.22 17.11
CA ALA A 25 0.98 -40.14 16.43
C ALA A 25 1.18 -41.46 17.21
N PHE A 26 1.33 -41.36 18.54
CA PHE A 26 1.45 -42.54 19.42
C PHE A 26 0.22 -43.43 19.33
N ILE A 27 -0.98 -42.86 19.44
CA ILE A 27 -2.25 -43.62 19.30
C ILE A 27 -2.36 -44.23 17.90
N GLY A 28 -2.01 -43.48 16.85
CA GLY A 28 -2.06 -43.94 15.48
C GLY A 28 -1.18 -45.13 15.19
N ILE A 29 -0.05 -45.28 15.91
CA ILE A 29 0.86 -46.43 15.78
C ILE A 29 0.40 -47.58 16.66
N HIS A 30 0.01 -47.35 17.91
CA HIS A 30 -0.25 -48.40 18.91
C HIS A 30 -1.60 -49.06 18.77
N ILE A 31 -2.68 -48.36 18.35
CA ILE A 31 -3.98 -48.97 18.14
C ILE A 31 -3.95 -50.07 17.08
N PRO A 32 -3.38 -49.89 15.88
CA PRO A 32 -3.23 -50.96 14.90
C PRO A 32 -2.41 -52.13 15.44
N LEU A 33 -1.30 -51.83 16.14
CA LEU A 33 -0.41 -52.86 16.71
C LEU A 33 -1.14 -53.74 17.75
N ILE A 34 -1.90 -53.12 18.64
CA ILE A 34 -2.74 -53.82 19.63
C ILE A 34 -3.83 -54.64 18.93
N GLY A 35 -4.45 -54.08 17.85
CA GLY A 35 -5.43 -54.78 17.04
C GLY A 35 -4.87 -56.04 16.35
N ILE A 36 -3.65 -55.96 15.83
CA ILE A 36 -2.97 -57.09 15.23
C ILE A 36 -2.64 -58.14 16.30
N LEU A 37 -2.09 -57.72 17.43
CA LEU A 37 -1.79 -58.60 18.55
C LEU A 37 -3.03 -59.37 19.03
N PHE A 38 -4.13 -58.62 19.20
CA PHE A 38 -5.40 -59.22 19.60
C PHE A 38 -5.90 -60.25 18.56
N PHE A 39 -5.86 -59.88 17.28
CA PHE A 39 -6.26 -60.78 16.19
C PHE A 39 -5.44 -62.07 16.18
N VAL A 40 -4.12 -61.99 16.34
CA VAL A 40 -3.24 -63.20 16.37
C VAL A 40 -3.56 -64.06 17.60
N LEU A 41 -3.74 -63.48 18.79
CA LEU A 41 -4.01 -64.25 20.03
C LEU A 41 -5.36 -64.94 20.04
N PHE A 42 -6.41 -64.34 19.50
CA PHE A 42 -7.76 -64.89 19.50
C PHE A 42 -8.05 -65.87 18.36
N PHE A 43 -7.29 -65.83 17.26
CA PHE A 43 -7.54 -66.65 16.08
C PHE A 43 -6.39 -67.63 15.76
N GLU A 44 -5.59 -67.98 16.76
CA GLU A 44 -4.31 -68.74 16.68
C GLU A 44 -4.35 -70.05 15.89
N HIS A 45 -5.52 -70.75 15.82
CA HIS A 45 -5.63 -72.07 15.18
C HIS A 45 -6.34 -72.07 13.82
N THR A 46 -6.79 -70.96 13.27
CA THR A 46 -7.64 -70.94 12.07
C THR A 46 -7.14 -69.99 10.97
N VAL A 47 -6.06 -69.23 11.19
CA VAL A 47 -5.66 -68.15 10.27
C VAL A 47 -4.42 -68.45 9.52
N SER A 48 -4.47 -68.33 8.19
CA SER A 48 -3.29 -68.45 7.32
C SER A 48 -2.34 -67.24 7.49
N PRO A 49 -1.01 -67.42 7.28
CA PRO A 49 -0.08 -66.29 7.30
C PRO A 49 -0.44 -65.16 6.33
N THR A 50 -1.06 -65.47 5.21
CA THR A 50 -1.54 -64.47 4.23
C THR A 50 -2.69 -63.63 4.75
N SER A 51 -3.60 -64.24 5.55
CA SER A 51 -4.71 -63.54 6.20
C SER A 51 -4.21 -62.52 7.26
N ILE A 52 -3.17 -62.91 8.03
CA ILE A 52 -2.54 -62.03 9.03
C ILE A 52 -1.90 -60.82 8.33
N LEU A 53 -1.16 -61.08 7.25
CA LEU A 53 -0.53 -59.99 6.45
C LEU A 53 -1.59 -59.04 5.87
N LEU A 54 -2.67 -59.59 5.28
CA LEU A 54 -3.73 -58.77 4.68
C LEU A 54 -4.45 -57.92 5.76
N PHE A 55 -4.80 -58.54 6.92
CA PHE A 55 -5.40 -57.83 8.02
C PHE A 55 -4.51 -56.72 8.58
N SER A 56 -3.21 -57.01 8.76
CA SER A 56 -2.24 -56.02 9.24
C SER A 56 -2.11 -54.85 8.26
N LEU A 57 -2.07 -55.11 6.95
CA LEU A 57 -2.02 -54.10 5.91
C LEU A 57 -3.26 -53.21 5.92
N ILE A 58 -4.45 -53.79 6.02
CA ILE A 58 -5.71 -53.02 6.09
C ILE A 58 -5.76 -52.16 7.37
N MET A 59 -5.41 -52.74 8.51
CA MET A 59 -5.45 -52.02 9.79
C MET A 59 -4.45 -50.85 9.84
N THR A 60 -3.23 -51.06 9.35
CA THR A 60 -2.21 -49.98 9.29
C THR A 60 -2.59 -48.90 8.31
N LEU A 61 -3.16 -49.24 7.14
CA LEU A 61 -3.62 -48.27 6.16
C LEU A 61 -4.79 -47.42 6.70
N LEU A 62 -5.78 -48.05 7.34
CA LEU A 62 -6.91 -47.38 7.98
C LEU A 62 -6.43 -46.42 9.09
N ALA A 63 -5.54 -46.91 9.96
CA ALA A 63 -5.01 -46.08 11.04
C ALA A 63 -4.20 -44.89 10.52
N THR A 64 -3.43 -45.08 9.45
CA THR A 64 -2.69 -43.99 8.80
C THR A 64 -3.63 -42.91 8.27
N VAL A 65 -4.71 -43.29 7.56
CA VAL A 65 -5.70 -42.36 7.07
C VAL A 65 -6.34 -41.58 8.19
N VAL A 66 -6.78 -42.26 9.25
CA VAL A 66 -7.40 -41.62 10.43
C VAL A 66 -6.42 -40.65 11.09
N THR A 67 -5.18 -41.07 11.30
CA THR A 67 -4.14 -40.22 11.91
C THR A 67 -3.86 -38.98 11.08
N LEU A 68 -3.74 -39.10 9.77
CA LEU A 68 -3.54 -37.96 8.87
C LEU A 68 -4.73 -36.98 8.91
N LEU A 69 -5.97 -37.48 8.97
CA LEU A 69 -7.15 -36.63 9.11
C LEU A 69 -7.17 -35.86 10.44
N ILE A 70 -6.75 -36.50 11.52
CA ILE A 70 -6.64 -35.87 12.84
C ILE A 70 -5.53 -34.81 12.84
N LEU A 71 -4.35 -35.14 12.31
CA LEU A 71 -3.22 -34.21 12.20
C LEU A 71 -3.56 -32.99 11.35
N LYS A 72 -4.26 -33.17 10.22
CA LYS A 72 -4.78 -32.06 9.42
C LYS A 72 -5.69 -31.11 10.23
N GLN A 73 -6.51 -31.65 11.14
CA GLN A 73 -7.35 -30.81 12.01
C GLN A 73 -6.54 -30.10 13.10
N LEU A 74 -5.46 -30.70 13.57
CA LEU A 74 -4.55 -30.05 14.53
C LEU A 74 -3.79 -28.85 13.92
N ILE A 75 -3.46 -28.87 12.64
CA ILE A 75 -2.80 -27.75 11.95
C ILE A 75 -3.75 -26.55 11.77
N LYS A 76 -5.06 -26.75 11.89
CA LYS A 76 -6.06 -25.72 11.62
C LYS A 76 -5.88 -24.39 12.41
N PRO A 77 -5.50 -24.38 13.70
CA PRO A 77 -5.24 -23.13 14.44
C PRO A 77 -4.16 -22.27 13.78
N ILE A 78 -3.05 -22.88 13.36
CA ILE A 78 -1.94 -22.18 12.68
C ILE A 78 -2.42 -21.62 11.34
N SER A 79 -3.20 -22.38 10.58
CA SER A 79 -3.75 -21.92 9.30
C SER A 79 -4.71 -20.76 9.47
N ILE A 80 -5.50 -20.74 10.55
CA ILE A 80 -6.41 -19.62 10.87
C ILE A 80 -5.59 -18.38 11.24
N ALA A 81 -4.58 -18.53 12.09
CA ALA A 81 -3.69 -17.43 12.49
C ALA A 81 -2.97 -16.81 11.28
N SER A 82 -2.41 -17.67 10.41
CA SER A 82 -1.75 -17.22 9.17
C SER A 82 -2.70 -16.48 8.23
N ARG A 83 -3.93 -17.00 8.05
CA ARG A 83 -4.94 -16.36 7.20
C ARG A 83 -5.39 -15.00 7.80
N SER A 84 -5.63 -14.93 9.09
CA SER A 84 -6.02 -13.69 9.77
C SER A 84 -4.96 -12.59 9.58
N LEU A 85 -3.67 -12.96 9.71
CA LEU A 85 -2.57 -12.02 9.47
C LEU A 85 -2.50 -11.58 8.00
N ASP A 86 -2.75 -12.50 7.08
CA ASP A 86 -2.75 -12.23 5.63
C ASP A 86 -3.94 -11.34 5.23
N ASP A 87 -5.13 -11.60 5.77
CA ASP A 87 -6.34 -10.80 5.57
C ASP A 87 -6.15 -9.38 6.14
N TYR A 88 -5.54 -9.25 7.31
CA TYR A 88 -5.21 -7.96 7.88
C TYR A 88 -4.17 -7.21 7.02
N ARG A 89 -3.10 -7.89 6.61
CA ARG A 89 -2.04 -7.26 5.79
C ARG A 89 -2.55 -6.78 4.44
N ASN A 90 -3.40 -7.58 3.78
CA ASN A 90 -3.84 -7.30 2.41
C ASN A 90 -5.10 -6.41 2.37
N ASN A 91 -6.05 -6.64 3.28
CA ASN A 91 -7.40 -6.04 3.23
C ASN A 91 -7.73 -5.20 4.47
N ARG A 92 -6.84 -5.09 5.45
CA ARG A 92 -7.11 -4.47 6.76
C ARG A 92 -8.34 -5.06 7.45
N GLN A 93 -8.67 -6.31 7.14
CA GLN A 93 -9.80 -6.99 7.76
C GLN A 93 -9.39 -7.51 9.14
N LEU A 94 -10.08 -7.03 10.17
CA LEU A 94 -9.89 -7.49 11.54
C LEU A 94 -10.67 -8.79 11.71
N SER A 95 -9.95 -9.90 11.94
CA SER A 95 -10.53 -11.19 12.32
C SER A 95 -10.32 -11.42 13.81
N VAL A 96 -11.32 -11.93 14.51
CA VAL A 96 -11.18 -12.32 15.91
C VAL A 96 -10.61 -13.73 15.98
N LEU A 97 -9.42 -13.87 16.54
CA LEU A 97 -8.78 -15.16 16.78
C LEU A 97 -9.21 -15.73 18.13
N PRO A 98 -9.34 -17.06 18.27
CA PRO A 98 -9.60 -17.69 19.56
C PRO A 98 -8.33 -17.65 20.43
N THR A 99 -8.36 -16.79 21.45
CA THR A 99 -7.23 -16.54 22.38
C THR A 99 -7.31 -17.32 23.69
N GLU A 100 -8.29 -18.22 23.82
CA GLU A 100 -8.58 -18.99 25.04
C GLU A 100 -7.63 -20.17 25.30
N TYR A 101 -6.79 -20.52 24.33
CA TYR A 101 -5.88 -21.65 24.42
C TYR A 101 -4.53 -21.26 25.03
N THR A 102 -3.96 -22.17 25.83
CA THR A 102 -2.73 -21.92 26.63
C THR A 102 -1.50 -22.65 26.14
N ASP A 103 -1.59 -23.35 25.01
CA ASP A 103 -0.46 -23.98 24.34
C ASP A 103 0.23 -23.02 23.36
N GLU A 104 1.27 -23.47 22.68
CA GLU A 104 2.09 -22.67 21.77
C GLU A 104 1.26 -22.10 20.59
N ALA A 105 0.26 -22.82 20.12
CA ALA A 105 -0.64 -22.36 19.06
C ALA A 105 -1.62 -21.28 19.58
N GLY A 106 -2.10 -21.42 20.81
CA GLY A 106 -2.93 -20.42 21.48
C GLY A 106 -2.15 -19.14 21.74
N LEU A 107 -0.92 -19.25 22.24
CA LEU A 107 -0.06 -18.09 22.45
C LEU A 107 0.26 -17.37 21.13
N LEU A 108 0.51 -18.12 20.05
CA LEU A 108 0.71 -17.54 18.73
C LEU A 108 -0.51 -16.74 18.26
N MET A 109 -1.72 -17.28 18.42
CA MET A 109 -2.97 -16.61 18.07
C MET A 109 -3.19 -15.32 18.91
N CYS A 110 -2.89 -15.39 20.22
CA CYS A 110 -2.94 -14.24 21.12
C CYS A 110 -1.99 -13.13 20.68
N ASN A 111 -0.71 -13.46 20.48
CA ASN A 111 0.31 -12.50 20.06
C ASN A 111 0.00 -11.85 18.71
N ILE A 112 -0.53 -12.63 17.74
CA ILE A 112 -0.97 -12.08 16.44
C ILE A 112 -2.14 -11.12 16.64
N GLN A 113 -3.13 -11.48 17.48
CA GLN A 113 -4.29 -10.64 17.77
C GLN A 113 -3.87 -9.32 18.43
N GLU A 114 -3.00 -9.37 19.43
CA GLU A 114 -2.44 -8.18 20.10
C GLU A 114 -1.67 -7.32 19.13
N SER A 115 -0.77 -7.90 18.31
CA SER A 115 0.01 -7.14 17.32
C SER A 115 -0.88 -6.45 16.29
N ILE A 116 -1.99 -7.07 15.89
CA ILE A 116 -2.97 -6.46 14.98
C ILE A 116 -3.67 -5.28 15.66
N TYR A 117 -4.10 -5.43 16.91
CA TYR A 117 -4.75 -4.35 17.66
C TYR A 117 -3.81 -3.18 17.94
N GLU A 118 -2.56 -3.44 18.32
CA GLU A 118 -1.55 -2.41 18.51
C GLU A 118 -1.27 -1.65 17.21
N ALA A 119 -1.16 -2.36 16.09
CA ALA A 119 -0.95 -1.72 14.79
C ALA A 119 -2.15 -0.83 14.38
N GLU A 120 -3.39 -1.27 14.61
CA GLU A 120 -4.58 -0.44 14.34
C GLU A 120 -4.68 0.76 15.30
N SER A 121 -4.39 0.56 16.59
CA SER A 121 -4.35 1.66 17.56
C SER A 121 -3.35 2.73 17.16
N PHE A 122 -2.14 2.32 16.79
CA PHE A 122 -1.09 3.23 16.32
C PHE A 122 -1.49 4.00 15.06
N LEU A 123 -2.17 3.34 14.11
CA LEU A 123 -2.66 4.00 12.91
C LEU A 123 -3.76 5.01 13.20
N ASN A 124 -4.67 4.70 14.11
CA ASN A 124 -5.74 5.60 14.53
C ASN A 124 -5.16 6.83 15.25
N GLU A 125 -4.26 6.61 16.20
CA GLU A 125 -3.56 7.69 16.91
C GLU A 125 -2.81 8.61 15.93
N LYS A 126 -2.14 8.04 14.95
CA LYS A 126 -1.46 8.80 13.88
C LYS A 126 -2.47 9.63 13.06
N GLN A 127 -3.64 9.08 12.73
CA GLN A 127 -4.69 9.82 12.01
C GLN A 127 -5.25 10.97 12.84
N ASP A 128 -5.48 10.75 14.13
CA ASP A 128 -5.94 11.78 15.06
C ASP A 128 -4.93 12.93 15.17
N LEU A 129 -3.63 12.60 15.28
CA LEU A 129 -2.56 13.59 15.27
C LEU A 129 -2.51 14.40 13.98
N ILE A 130 -2.68 13.75 12.82
CA ILE A 130 -2.75 14.43 11.52
C ILE A 130 -3.95 15.38 11.48
N TYR A 131 -5.10 14.96 12.01
CA TYR A 131 -6.31 15.79 12.06
C TYR A 131 -6.11 17.02 12.96
N MET A 132 -5.60 16.83 14.18
CA MET A 132 -5.32 17.92 15.12
C MET A 132 -4.30 18.90 14.54
N LEU A 133 -3.16 18.41 14.04
CA LEU A 133 -2.15 19.27 13.41
C LEU A 133 -2.72 20.03 12.21
N SER A 134 -3.59 19.40 11.42
CA SER A 134 -4.24 20.04 10.27
C SER A 134 -5.08 21.23 10.68
N HIS A 135 -5.87 21.06 11.73
CA HIS A 135 -6.73 22.10 12.27
C HIS A 135 -5.92 23.26 12.86
N ASP A 136 -4.95 22.94 13.71
CA ASP A 136 -4.17 23.95 14.42
C ASP A 136 -3.26 24.75 13.50
N LEU A 137 -2.59 24.07 12.55
CA LEU A 137 -1.76 24.75 11.55
C LEU A 137 -2.60 25.69 10.65
N LYS A 138 -3.83 25.29 10.27
CA LYS A 138 -4.73 26.17 9.52
C LYS A 138 -5.14 27.39 10.33
N ASN A 139 -5.45 27.21 11.61
CA ASN A 139 -5.82 28.31 12.50
C ASN A 139 -4.64 29.28 12.70
N PHE A 140 -3.44 28.78 12.97
CA PHE A 140 -2.24 29.61 13.13
C PHE A 140 -1.91 30.40 11.86
N ALA A 141 -2.06 29.81 10.70
CA ALA A 141 -1.84 30.51 9.43
C ALA A 141 -2.97 31.51 9.11
N GLY A 142 -4.21 31.27 9.54
CA GLY A 142 -5.36 32.16 9.29
C GLY A 142 -5.30 33.48 10.07
N ASN A 143 -4.72 33.49 11.26
CA ASN A 143 -4.66 34.69 12.10
C ASN A 143 -3.92 35.86 11.43
N PRO A 144 -2.70 35.73 10.87
CA PRO A 144 -2.03 36.81 10.17
C PRO A 144 -2.80 37.30 8.93
N GLN A 145 -3.48 36.39 8.22
CA GLN A 145 -4.30 36.78 7.07
C GLN A 145 -5.48 37.65 7.50
N GLY A 146 -6.24 37.22 8.52
CA GLY A 146 -7.37 38.00 9.03
C GLY A 146 -6.95 39.41 9.55
N LEU A 147 -5.79 39.49 10.21
CA LEU A 147 -5.25 40.80 10.63
C LEU A 147 -4.85 41.68 9.45
N ALA A 148 -4.23 41.10 8.43
CA ALA A 148 -3.86 41.84 7.22
C ALA A 148 -5.10 42.32 6.44
N GLU A 149 -6.16 41.53 6.36
CA GLU A 149 -7.44 41.91 5.76
C GLU A 149 -8.14 43.04 6.53
N LEU A 150 -8.10 42.98 7.87
CA LEU A 150 -8.59 44.08 8.71
C LEU A 150 -7.82 45.39 8.47
N ILE A 151 -6.47 45.33 8.41
CA ILE A 151 -5.64 46.48 8.08
C ILE A 151 -6.03 47.07 6.72
N LEU A 152 -6.27 46.22 5.72
CA LEU A 152 -6.66 46.66 4.37
C LEU A 152 -8.04 47.29 4.35
N SER A 153 -8.95 46.90 5.24
CA SER A 153 -10.30 47.47 5.35
C SER A 153 -10.34 48.88 5.94
N GLU A 154 -9.30 49.31 6.68
CA GLU A 154 -9.19 50.62 7.33
C GLU A 154 -8.64 51.74 6.42
N ASN A 155 -8.61 51.55 5.10
CA ASN A 155 -8.06 52.51 4.13
C ASN A 155 -6.63 52.96 4.48
N PRO A 156 -5.68 52.08 4.62
CA PRO A 156 -4.33 52.37 5.06
C PRO A 156 -3.54 53.17 4.00
N SER A 157 -2.42 53.80 4.42
CA SER A 157 -1.48 54.39 3.46
C SER A 157 -0.94 53.35 2.48
N GLU A 158 -0.48 53.77 1.28
CA GLU A 158 0.02 52.87 0.24
C GLU A 158 1.17 51.96 0.75
N SER A 159 2.03 52.45 1.62
CA SER A 159 3.09 51.65 2.24
C SER A 159 2.53 50.53 3.14
N VAL A 160 1.52 50.86 3.96
CA VAL A 160 0.88 49.85 4.83
C VAL A 160 0.04 48.86 4.04
N LYS A 161 -0.63 49.31 2.98
CA LYS A 161 -1.36 48.48 2.04
C LYS A 161 -0.42 47.46 1.34
N HIS A 162 0.75 47.91 0.91
CA HIS A 162 1.76 47.03 0.32
C HIS A 162 2.21 45.97 1.34
N LEU A 163 2.54 46.34 2.57
CA LEU A 163 2.96 45.43 3.62
C LEU A 163 1.86 44.42 4.00
N ALA A 164 0.61 44.86 4.14
CA ALA A 164 -0.52 43.96 4.38
C ALA A 164 -0.74 42.97 3.22
N GLY A 165 -0.57 43.43 1.98
CA GLY A 165 -0.58 42.58 0.80
C GLY A 165 0.48 41.49 0.84
N LEU A 166 1.72 41.82 1.24
CA LEU A 166 2.79 40.84 1.40
C LEU A 166 2.48 39.80 2.51
N ILE A 167 1.85 40.24 3.60
CA ILE A 167 1.40 39.31 4.66
C ILE A 167 0.35 38.33 4.10
N CYS A 168 -0.65 38.83 3.38
CA CYS A 168 -1.67 37.97 2.74
C CYS A 168 -1.05 36.95 1.77
N GLU A 169 -0.10 37.38 0.92
CA GLU A 169 0.59 36.53 -0.03
C GLU A 169 1.41 35.45 0.70
N SER A 170 2.17 35.84 1.71
CA SER A 170 2.96 34.90 2.54
C SER A 170 2.07 33.88 3.25
N THR A 171 0.95 34.32 3.81
CA THR A 171 0.00 33.42 4.49
C THR A 171 -0.69 32.47 3.52
N ASN A 172 -1.09 32.92 2.34
CA ASN A 172 -1.63 32.05 1.29
C ASN A 172 -0.62 30.98 0.85
N LEU A 173 0.67 31.33 0.84
CA LEU A 173 1.77 30.39 0.55
C LEU A 173 1.89 29.34 1.66
N GLN A 174 1.81 29.77 2.93
CA GLN A 174 1.81 28.85 4.09
C GLN A 174 0.60 27.92 4.07
N PHE A 175 -0.61 28.40 3.77
CA PHE A 175 -1.81 27.55 3.65
C PHE A 175 -1.62 26.45 2.61
N ARG A 176 -1.17 26.81 1.42
CA ARG A 176 -0.89 25.82 0.35
C ARG A 176 0.15 24.79 0.78
N TYR A 177 1.18 25.21 1.51
CA TYR A 177 2.19 24.30 2.05
C TYR A 177 1.59 23.33 3.07
N ILE A 178 0.79 23.84 4.01
CA ILE A 178 0.10 23.04 5.04
C ILE A 178 -0.85 22.03 4.39
N GLU A 179 -1.68 22.45 3.44
CA GLU A 179 -2.61 21.56 2.74
C GLU A 179 -1.89 20.42 1.99
N ASN A 180 -0.83 20.75 1.29
CA ASN A 180 -0.03 19.76 0.60
C ASN A 180 0.67 18.79 1.58
N PHE A 181 1.12 19.27 2.73
CA PHE A 181 1.72 18.45 3.78
C PHE A 181 0.69 17.50 4.40
N ILE A 182 -0.50 17.99 4.73
CA ILE A 182 -1.62 17.18 5.24
C ILE A 182 -2.03 16.12 4.22
N LYS A 183 -2.15 16.51 2.95
CA LYS A 183 -2.45 15.58 1.86
C LYS A 183 -1.43 14.45 1.79
N LEU A 184 -0.14 14.77 1.85
CA LEU A 184 0.94 13.79 1.88
C LEU A 184 0.83 12.81 3.06
N LEU A 185 0.53 13.31 4.26
CA LEU A 185 0.37 12.47 5.45
C LEU A 185 -0.80 11.49 5.31
N LYS A 186 -1.93 11.97 4.79
CA LYS A 186 -3.13 11.14 4.52
C LYS A 186 -2.88 10.09 3.43
N GLU A 187 -2.21 10.46 2.36
CA GLU A 187 -1.95 9.58 1.23
C GLU A 187 -0.93 8.48 1.55
N GLN A 188 0.02 8.72 2.46
CA GLN A 188 0.90 7.66 2.97
C GLN A 188 0.13 6.49 3.57
N ASP A 189 -1.00 6.73 4.22
CA ASP A 189 -1.82 5.68 4.85
C ASP A 189 -2.74 4.98 3.83
N GLN A 190 -3.26 5.70 2.84
CA GLN A 190 -4.08 5.10 1.77
C GLN A 190 -3.25 4.18 0.86
N VAL A 191 -1.99 4.54 0.58
CA VAL A 191 -1.06 3.71 -0.20
C VAL A 191 -0.76 2.37 0.49
N VAL A 192 -0.98 2.22 1.81
CA VAL A 192 -0.76 0.96 2.56
C VAL A 192 -1.89 -0.07 2.35
N LYS A 193 -3.08 0.34 1.91
CA LYS A 193 -4.31 -0.48 1.99
C LYS A 193 -4.59 -1.44 0.84
N ILE A 194 -3.83 -1.44 -0.27
CA ILE A 194 -4.23 -2.20 -1.45
C ILE A 194 -3.07 -3.08 -1.94
N ASN A 195 -3.32 -4.39 -1.96
CA ASN A 195 -2.56 -5.29 -2.84
C ASN A 195 -3.18 -5.14 -4.22
N PRO A 196 -2.56 -4.42 -5.16
CA PRO A 196 -3.24 -4.10 -6.41
C PRO A 196 -3.40 -5.36 -7.25
N GLU A 197 -4.63 -5.72 -7.53
CA GLU A 197 -4.97 -6.64 -8.59
C GLU A 197 -4.77 -5.97 -9.95
N PHE A 198 -4.52 -6.76 -10.98
CA PHE A 198 -4.50 -6.24 -12.34
C PHE A 198 -5.89 -5.72 -12.72
N LYS A 199 -5.98 -4.44 -13.04
CA LYS A 199 -7.20 -3.81 -13.57
C LYS A 199 -6.96 -3.36 -14.99
N THR A 200 -7.96 -3.51 -15.82
CA THR A 200 -7.97 -2.91 -17.16
C THR A 200 -8.34 -1.45 -17.03
N ILE A 201 -7.48 -0.56 -17.50
CA ILE A 201 -7.68 0.89 -17.52
C ILE A 201 -7.75 1.33 -18.98
N LEU A 202 -8.78 2.09 -19.32
CA LEU A 202 -8.88 2.77 -20.61
C LEU A 202 -8.29 4.19 -20.43
N ILE A 203 -7.22 4.47 -21.14
CA ILE A 203 -6.53 5.77 -21.04
C ILE A 203 -7.47 6.90 -21.48
N SER A 204 -8.30 6.66 -22.52
CA SER A 204 -9.32 7.61 -22.98
C SER A 204 -10.31 8.02 -21.89
N ASN A 205 -10.61 7.12 -20.94
CA ASN A 205 -11.53 7.43 -19.84
C ASN A 205 -10.91 8.35 -18.78
N ILE A 206 -9.60 8.28 -18.55
CA ILE A 206 -8.92 9.08 -17.54
C ILE A 206 -8.48 10.45 -18.04
N LEU A 207 -8.29 10.63 -19.36
CA LEU A 207 -7.85 11.90 -19.94
C LEU A 207 -8.76 13.09 -19.63
N PRO A 208 -10.10 12.99 -19.67
CA PRO A 208 -10.99 14.10 -19.30
C PRO A 208 -10.76 14.58 -17.86
N PHE A 209 -10.60 13.65 -16.89
CA PHE A 209 -10.34 13.99 -15.50
C PHE A 209 -8.97 14.64 -15.30
N ILE A 210 -7.97 14.24 -16.09
CA ILE A 210 -6.64 14.88 -16.08
C ILE A 210 -6.76 16.30 -16.63
N ASN A 211 -7.41 16.47 -17.79
CA ASN A 211 -7.57 17.77 -18.43
C ASN A 211 -8.29 18.76 -17.52
N GLU A 212 -9.42 18.38 -16.92
CA GLU A 212 -10.16 19.23 -15.98
C GLU A 212 -9.28 19.80 -14.85
N GLN A 213 -8.35 18.99 -14.33
CA GLN A 213 -7.49 19.42 -13.21
C GLN A 213 -6.30 20.27 -13.62
N VAL A 214 -5.87 20.24 -14.89
CA VAL A 214 -4.69 20.99 -15.37
C VAL A 214 -5.04 22.15 -16.31
N GLU A 215 -6.26 22.22 -16.85
CA GLU A 215 -6.71 23.15 -17.89
C GLU A 215 -6.39 24.61 -17.54
N GLN A 216 -6.80 25.06 -16.35
CA GLN A 216 -6.59 26.45 -15.95
C GLN A 216 -5.10 26.82 -15.94
N ARG A 217 -4.23 25.91 -15.48
CA ARG A 217 -2.77 26.14 -15.45
C ARG A 217 -2.17 26.18 -16.84
N LEU A 218 -2.68 25.34 -17.76
CA LEU A 218 -2.26 25.36 -19.17
C LEU A 218 -2.63 26.70 -19.83
N ILE A 219 -3.86 27.20 -19.58
CA ILE A 219 -4.35 28.47 -20.10
C ILE A 219 -3.52 29.65 -19.54
N ASP A 220 -3.34 29.70 -18.21
CA ASP A 220 -2.61 30.80 -17.52
C ASP A 220 -1.20 30.97 -18.05
N LYS A 221 -0.56 29.86 -18.46
CA LYS A 221 0.83 29.85 -18.94
C LYS A 221 0.93 29.70 -20.45
N LYS A 222 -0.19 29.59 -21.16
CA LYS A 222 -0.29 29.36 -22.62
C LYS A 222 0.51 28.15 -23.09
N VAL A 223 0.51 27.09 -22.29
CA VAL A 223 1.22 25.84 -22.60
C VAL A 223 0.27 24.90 -23.32
N ASN A 224 0.71 24.27 -24.39
CA ASN A 224 -0.07 23.31 -25.15
C ASN A 224 0.22 21.87 -24.65
N LEU A 225 -0.82 21.15 -24.25
CA LEU A 225 -0.71 19.72 -23.88
C LEU A 225 -1.03 18.85 -25.10
N LYS A 226 -0.01 18.20 -25.66
CA LYS A 226 -0.15 17.24 -26.76
C LYS A 226 -0.22 15.81 -26.21
N VAL A 227 -1.34 15.16 -26.46
CA VAL A 227 -1.58 13.78 -25.99
C VAL A 227 -1.46 12.82 -27.17
N ASN A 228 -0.60 11.80 -27.04
CA ASN A 228 -0.43 10.71 -28.00
C ASN A 228 -0.62 9.36 -27.29
N VAL A 229 -1.74 8.68 -27.55
CA VAL A 229 -2.08 7.38 -26.99
C VAL A 229 -1.98 6.35 -28.10
N GLU A 230 -0.92 5.53 -28.08
CA GLU A 230 -0.72 4.44 -29.04
C GLU A 230 -1.43 3.15 -28.58
N ILE A 231 -1.67 3.01 -27.27
CA ILE A 231 -2.45 1.94 -26.67
C ILE A 231 -3.45 2.53 -25.67
N ASP A 232 -4.74 2.28 -25.87
CA ASP A 232 -5.79 2.81 -24.99
C ASP A 232 -6.10 1.86 -23.83
N GLU A 233 -6.20 0.56 -24.11
CA GLU A 233 -6.49 -0.46 -23.11
C GLU A 233 -5.19 -1.01 -22.48
N VAL A 234 -4.99 -0.75 -21.20
CA VAL A 234 -3.82 -1.20 -20.46
C VAL A 234 -4.23 -2.00 -19.21
N LYS A 235 -3.55 -3.13 -18.96
CA LYS A 235 -3.73 -3.94 -17.75
C LYS A 235 -2.63 -3.59 -16.75
N LEU A 236 -2.96 -2.86 -15.70
CA LEU A 236 -2.00 -2.37 -14.72
C LEU A 236 -2.38 -2.79 -13.31
N LYS A 237 -1.39 -2.92 -12.44
CA LYS A 237 -1.58 -3.13 -11.00
C LYS A 237 -1.71 -1.81 -10.24
N ILE A 238 -2.48 -0.88 -10.75
CA ILE A 238 -2.69 0.42 -10.13
C ILE A 238 -4.18 0.77 -10.19
N ASP A 239 -4.65 1.46 -9.17
CA ASP A 239 -5.99 2.03 -9.20
C ASP A 239 -6.05 3.23 -10.15
N GLU A 240 -7.16 3.36 -10.88
CA GLU A 240 -7.38 4.41 -11.88
C GLU A 240 -7.23 5.82 -11.27
N GLY A 241 -7.79 6.06 -10.08
CA GLY A 241 -7.67 7.34 -9.38
C GLY A 241 -6.23 7.66 -8.98
N LEU A 242 -5.45 6.65 -8.58
CA LEU A 242 -4.02 6.83 -8.27
C LEU A 242 -3.21 7.14 -9.53
N LEU A 243 -3.53 6.51 -10.67
CA LEU A 243 -2.88 6.83 -11.95
C LEU A 243 -3.18 8.25 -12.38
N VAL A 244 -4.45 8.68 -12.31
CA VAL A 244 -4.86 10.07 -12.57
C VAL A 244 -4.07 11.05 -11.70
N GLN A 245 -3.97 10.78 -10.40
CA GLN A 245 -3.24 11.62 -9.45
C GLN A 245 -1.75 11.73 -9.81
N VAL A 246 -1.10 10.63 -10.18
CA VAL A 246 0.31 10.64 -10.64
C VAL A 246 0.46 11.49 -11.90
N LEU A 247 -0.40 11.29 -12.90
CA LEU A 247 -0.33 12.01 -14.17
C LEU A 247 -0.62 13.51 -14.00
N VAL A 248 -1.63 13.88 -13.22
CA VAL A 248 -1.93 15.29 -12.90
C VAL A 248 -0.73 15.96 -12.21
N ASN A 249 -0.06 15.27 -11.30
CA ASN A 249 1.11 15.82 -10.63
C ASN A 249 2.30 16.00 -11.59
N LEU A 250 2.58 15.00 -12.45
CA LEU A 250 3.66 15.12 -13.45
C LEU A 250 3.38 16.22 -14.47
N ILE A 251 2.14 16.31 -14.99
CA ILE A 251 1.76 17.35 -15.94
C ILE A 251 1.79 18.74 -15.29
N SER A 252 1.28 18.85 -14.05
CA SER A 252 1.33 20.12 -13.29
C SER A 252 2.77 20.59 -13.04
N ASN A 253 3.70 19.65 -12.79
CA ASN A 253 5.13 19.98 -12.68
C ASN A 253 5.70 20.39 -14.05
N ALA A 254 5.34 19.70 -15.12
CA ALA A 254 5.73 20.05 -16.46
C ALA A 254 5.26 21.47 -16.83
N VAL A 255 3.99 21.83 -16.58
CA VAL A 255 3.48 23.19 -16.78
C VAL A 255 4.27 24.19 -15.94
N LYS A 256 4.48 23.92 -14.67
CA LYS A 256 5.17 24.80 -13.73
C LYS A 256 6.59 25.16 -14.16
N PHE A 257 7.34 24.19 -14.67
CA PHE A 257 8.74 24.37 -15.04
C PHE A 257 8.96 24.66 -16.52
N SER A 258 7.91 24.63 -17.34
CA SER A 258 7.92 25.06 -18.73
C SER A 258 7.97 26.58 -18.88
N TYR A 259 8.44 27.04 -20.00
CA TYR A 259 8.33 28.44 -20.40
C TYR A 259 6.92 28.73 -20.95
N PHE A 260 6.58 30.01 -21.05
CA PHE A 260 5.35 30.45 -21.72
C PHE A 260 5.37 30.01 -23.19
N ASP A 261 4.19 29.74 -23.75
CA ASP A 261 4.00 29.35 -25.16
C ASP A 261 4.75 28.08 -25.58
N SER A 262 5.08 27.17 -24.63
CA SER A 262 5.76 25.90 -24.87
C SER A 262 4.81 24.71 -25.01
N GLU A 263 5.34 23.53 -25.34
CA GLU A 263 4.58 22.29 -25.51
C GLU A 263 4.95 21.27 -24.43
N ILE A 264 3.93 20.56 -23.90
CA ILE A 264 4.08 19.38 -23.05
C ILE A 264 3.56 18.17 -23.83
N LYS A 265 4.30 17.06 -23.79
CA LYS A 265 3.95 15.83 -24.50
C LYS A 265 3.61 14.72 -23.50
N LEU A 266 2.37 14.26 -23.49
CA LEU A 266 1.97 13.04 -22.80
C LEU A 266 1.91 11.92 -23.84
N ARG A 267 2.69 10.86 -23.64
CA ARG A 267 2.65 9.67 -24.53
C ARG A 267 2.36 8.42 -23.72
N VAL A 268 1.52 7.54 -24.28
CA VAL A 268 1.23 6.21 -23.72
C VAL A 268 1.45 5.19 -24.84
N PHE A 269 2.42 4.30 -24.64
CA PHE A 269 2.80 3.31 -25.64
C PHE A 269 3.30 2.02 -24.97
N LYS A 270 3.46 0.97 -25.78
CA LYS A 270 4.02 -0.31 -25.34
C LYS A 270 5.44 -0.46 -25.87
N GLU A 271 6.37 -0.80 -24.99
CA GLU A 271 7.74 -1.13 -25.35
C GLU A 271 8.08 -2.50 -24.75
N ASN A 272 8.39 -3.47 -25.61
CA ASN A 272 8.56 -4.88 -25.22
C ASN A 272 7.31 -5.42 -24.47
N SER A 273 7.47 -5.82 -23.20
CA SER A 273 6.37 -6.31 -22.34
C SER A 273 5.87 -5.24 -21.35
N ASN A 274 6.31 -3.98 -21.50
CA ASN A 274 6.00 -2.91 -20.54
C ASN A 274 5.08 -1.86 -21.16
N VAL A 275 4.18 -1.33 -20.33
CA VAL A 275 3.45 -0.10 -20.62
C VAL A 275 4.28 1.08 -20.18
N ILE A 276 4.53 1.99 -21.11
CA ILE A 276 5.31 3.19 -20.89
C ILE A 276 4.40 4.41 -20.97
N ILE A 277 4.48 5.27 -19.96
CA ILE A 277 3.81 6.57 -19.96
C ILE A 277 4.89 7.63 -19.76
N THR A 278 4.99 8.58 -20.67
CA THR A 278 5.94 9.68 -20.55
C THR A 278 5.26 11.03 -20.53
N VAL A 279 5.79 11.94 -19.69
CA VAL A 279 5.43 13.35 -19.67
C VAL A 279 6.72 14.12 -19.91
N ALA A 280 6.82 14.78 -21.06
CA ALA A 280 7.98 15.56 -21.45
C ALA A 280 7.62 17.04 -21.58
N ASP A 281 8.52 17.93 -21.08
CA ASP A 281 8.40 19.38 -21.14
C ASP A 281 9.60 20.02 -21.83
N GLU A 282 9.44 21.26 -22.28
CA GLU A 282 10.48 22.10 -22.89
C GLU A 282 10.93 23.20 -21.89
N GLY A 283 10.99 22.89 -20.61
CA GLY A 283 11.26 23.84 -19.55
C GLY A 283 12.72 23.96 -19.14
N ILE A 284 12.90 24.38 -17.87
CA ILE A 284 14.23 24.69 -17.30
C ILE A 284 15.14 23.47 -17.14
N GLY A 285 14.60 22.24 -17.21
CA GLY A 285 15.36 21.02 -17.02
C GLY A 285 16.12 20.93 -15.69
N PHE A 286 17.01 19.96 -15.58
CA PHE A 286 17.83 19.74 -14.38
C PHE A 286 19.17 19.05 -14.74
N ASP A 287 20.16 19.20 -13.86
CA ASP A 287 21.46 18.55 -14.03
C ASP A 287 21.37 17.05 -13.69
N LYS A 288 22.05 16.20 -14.48
CA LYS A 288 22.01 14.72 -14.32
C LYS A 288 22.32 14.24 -12.90
N ASN A 289 23.22 14.93 -12.19
CA ASN A 289 23.60 14.60 -10.81
C ASN A 289 22.49 14.86 -9.78
N GLN A 290 21.39 15.46 -10.20
CA GLN A 290 20.28 15.87 -9.34
C GLN A 290 19.07 14.91 -9.39
N ILE A 291 19.12 13.88 -10.25
CA ILE A 291 18.00 12.94 -10.46
C ILE A 291 17.56 12.28 -9.16
N ASP A 292 18.52 11.77 -8.37
CA ASP A 292 18.20 11.09 -7.11
C ASP A 292 17.60 12.04 -6.06
N GLU A 293 17.93 13.32 -6.12
CA GLU A 293 17.40 14.32 -5.20
C GLU A 293 15.98 14.77 -5.56
N LEU A 294 15.60 14.73 -6.85
CA LEU A 294 14.24 15.10 -7.28
C LEU A 294 13.14 14.30 -6.59
N PHE A 295 13.44 13.05 -6.26
CA PHE A 295 12.50 12.11 -5.64
C PHE A 295 12.59 12.02 -4.12
N LYS A 296 13.43 12.84 -3.46
CA LYS A 296 13.51 12.92 -2.00
C LYS A 296 12.43 13.83 -1.43
N LYS A 297 12.01 13.55 -0.19
CA LYS A 297 11.10 14.45 0.55
C LYS A 297 11.78 15.76 0.88
N PHE A 298 11.05 16.87 0.74
CA PHE A 298 11.53 18.21 1.14
C PHE A 298 12.90 18.57 0.56
N THR A 299 13.13 18.18 -0.67
CA THR A 299 14.42 18.43 -1.34
C THR A 299 14.75 19.92 -1.39
N LYS A 300 16.02 20.28 -1.15
CA LYS A 300 16.56 21.63 -1.38
C LYS A 300 16.47 22.07 -2.86
N MET A 301 16.13 21.14 -3.74
CA MET A 301 15.85 21.36 -5.15
C MET A 301 14.44 21.92 -5.43
N SER A 302 13.64 22.15 -4.38
CA SER A 302 12.38 22.87 -4.44
C SER A 302 12.64 24.28 -5.02
N ARG A 303 12.59 24.42 -6.34
CA ARG A 303 12.79 25.67 -7.06
C ARG A 303 11.46 26.35 -7.30
N LEU A 304 11.50 27.68 -7.43
CA LEU A 304 10.37 28.42 -7.99
C LEU A 304 10.18 27.99 -9.44
N GLY A 305 8.94 27.85 -9.87
CA GLY A 305 8.60 27.66 -11.27
C GLY A 305 8.98 28.89 -12.10
N THR A 306 8.85 28.79 -13.41
CA THR A 306 9.22 29.87 -14.35
C THR A 306 8.36 31.12 -14.21
N ALA A 307 7.19 31.03 -13.59
CA ALA A 307 6.32 32.17 -13.22
C ALA A 307 6.27 32.38 -11.67
N ASN A 308 7.37 32.10 -10.97
CA ASN A 308 7.51 32.20 -9.51
C ASN A 308 6.55 31.27 -8.70
N GLU A 309 6.02 30.20 -9.29
CA GLU A 309 5.17 29.25 -8.57
C GLU A 309 5.97 28.48 -7.51
N SER A 310 5.48 28.44 -6.29
CA SER A 310 6.11 27.74 -5.18
C SER A 310 6.09 26.23 -5.36
N SER A 311 7.13 25.52 -4.91
CA SER A 311 7.26 24.06 -4.95
C SER A 311 7.31 23.48 -3.54
N THR A 312 6.52 22.45 -3.25
CA THR A 312 6.55 21.78 -1.94
C THR A 312 7.65 20.72 -1.82
N GLY A 313 8.26 20.31 -2.94
CA GLY A 313 9.28 19.26 -2.97
C GLY A 313 8.79 17.87 -2.55
N ILE A 314 7.46 17.62 -2.61
CA ILE A 314 6.82 16.39 -2.13
C ILE A 314 6.18 15.61 -3.28
N GLY A 315 5.69 16.30 -4.31
CA GLY A 315 4.87 15.70 -5.37
C GLY A 315 5.57 14.54 -6.08
N LEU A 316 6.81 14.72 -6.53
CA LEU A 316 7.57 13.68 -7.23
C LEU A 316 7.90 12.49 -6.32
N TYR A 317 8.22 12.74 -5.04
CA TYR A 317 8.40 11.66 -4.06
C TYR A 317 7.14 10.80 -3.96
N LEU A 318 5.97 11.43 -3.88
CA LEU A 318 4.69 10.73 -3.77
C LEU A 318 4.39 9.92 -5.03
N CYS A 319 4.57 10.53 -6.22
CA CYS A 319 4.43 9.81 -7.49
C CYS A 319 5.30 8.56 -7.54
N LYS A 320 6.58 8.69 -7.14
CA LYS A 320 7.50 7.55 -7.09
C LYS A 320 7.01 6.47 -6.15
N LYS A 321 6.53 6.82 -4.96
CA LYS A 321 5.98 5.86 -3.99
C LYS A 321 4.71 5.16 -4.48
N ILE A 322 3.79 5.88 -5.12
CA ILE A 322 2.58 5.29 -5.72
C ILE A 322 2.98 4.30 -6.80
N VAL A 323 3.83 4.71 -7.75
CA VAL A 323 4.26 3.88 -8.88
C VAL A 323 5.01 2.63 -8.40
N GLU A 324 6.02 2.77 -7.52
CA GLU A 324 6.82 1.65 -6.99
C GLU A 324 5.97 0.63 -6.23
N LYS A 325 5.01 1.09 -5.42
CA LYS A 325 4.11 0.20 -4.69
C LYS A 325 3.21 -0.61 -5.62
N ASN A 326 2.86 -0.05 -6.77
CA ASN A 326 2.06 -0.69 -7.79
C ASN A 326 2.93 -1.44 -8.83
N LYS A 327 4.16 -1.84 -8.44
CA LYS A 327 5.09 -2.62 -9.26
C LYS A 327 5.55 -1.92 -10.54
N GLY A 328 5.46 -0.59 -10.58
CA GLY A 328 6.01 0.23 -11.65
C GLY A 328 7.34 0.87 -11.24
N LYS A 329 7.95 1.57 -12.18
CA LYS A 329 9.18 2.33 -12.03
C LYS A 329 8.96 3.75 -12.54
N LEU A 330 9.32 4.78 -11.75
CA LEU A 330 9.31 6.18 -12.17
C LEU A 330 10.74 6.67 -12.27
N THR A 331 11.09 7.19 -13.44
CA THR A 331 12.41 7.77 -13.74
C THR A 331 12.26 9.18 -14.32
N ALA A 332 13.33 9.97 -14.26
CA ALA A 332 13.39 11.30 -14.83
C ALA A 332 14.64 11.44 -15.68
N LEU A 333 14.54 12.12 -16.80
CA LEU A 333 15.63 12.40 -17.73
C LEU A 333 15.62 13.88 -18.06
N SER A 334 16.81 14.48 -18.17
CA SER A 334 17.02 15.82 -18.73
C SER A 334 18.43 15.88 -19.35
N GLU A 335 18.54 16.56 -20.47
CA GLU A 335 19.86 16.79 -21.12
C GLU A 335 20.63 17.92 -20.43
N GLY A 336 20.05 18.59 -19.45
CA GLY A 336 20.65 19.70 -18.70
C GLY A 336 19.73 20.91 -18.59
N ARG A 337 20.29 22.01 -18.09
CA ARG A 337 19.52 23.24 -17.90
C ARG A 337 19.00 23.80 -19.20
N ASN A 338 17.73 24.23 -19.19
CA ASN A 338 17.00 24.78 -20.35
C ASN A 338 16.87 23.77 -21.52
N LYS A 339 16.91 22.48 -21.22
CA LYS A 339 16.75 21.41 -22.20
C LYS A 339 15.47 20.58 -21.94
N GLY A 340 14.59 21.08 -21.04
CA GLY A 340 13.38 20.36 -20.64
C GLY A 340 13.66 19.15 -19.78
N ALA A 341 12.60 18.46 -19.43
CA ALA A 341 12.63 17.23 -18.66
C ALA A 341 11.64 16.21 -19.22
N GLU A 342 11.95 14.93 -19.05
CA GLU A 342 11.04 13.83 -19.33
C GLU A 342 10.91 12.97 -18.09
N PHE A 343 9.67 12.71 -17.65
CA PHE A 343 9.32 11.76 -16.61
C PHE A 343 8.73 10.52 -17.26
N LYS A 344 9.35 9.37 -17.02
CA LYS A 344 8.94 8.07 -17.56
C LYS A 344 8.42 7.17 -16.46
N ILE A 345 7.17 6.71 -16.61
CA ILE A 345 6.57 5.65 -15.80
C ILE A 345 6.62 4.37 -16.64
N GLU A 346 6.99 3.27 -16.00
CA GLU A 346 7.11 1.95 -16.60
C GLU A 346 6.40 0.93 -15.72
N PHE A 347 5.42 0.21 -16.29
CA PHE A 347 4.72 -0.89 -15.65
C PHE A 347 4.95 -2.17 -16.44
N GLU A 348 5.29 -3.25 -15.74
CA GLU A 348 5.41 -4.59 -16.31
C GLU A 348 4.00 -5.19 -16.49
N LEU A 349 3.72 -5.77 -17.68
CA LEU A 349 2.44 -6.36 -18.07
C LEU A 349 2.28 -7.79 -17.53
#